data_56445ec0721a6e4781100a48d947168a
#
_entry.id   56445ec0721a6e4781100a48d947168a
#
_cell.length_a   1.000
_cell.length_b   1.000
_cell.length_c   1.000
_cell.angle_alpha   90.00
_cell.angle_beta   90.00
_cell.angle_gamma   90.00
#
_symmetry.space_group_name_H-M   'P 1'
#
loop_
_entity.id
_entity.type
_entity.pdbx_description
1 polymer ?
#
loop_
_entity_poly.entity_id
_entity_poly.type
_entity_poly.pdbx_seq_one_letter_code
_entity_poly.pdbx_strand_id
1 'polypeptide(L)'
;MANRSEVVVVTGAGAGLGRAIACAFARRGASIGLVARGRERLEAARREVEQLGGRGLVLTGDVADPSTTEQAAARAEEAFGPIDVWVNNAMTTVFSPVAEMTPEDYRRVTEVTYLGFVYGTLAALKRMRARDEGSIVQVGSALAYRSIPLQSAYCAAKHAMLGFTDSLRTELIHDRSPVRVTVVQMPAINTPQFGWSKSRMPRTAQPVPPIFQPEVCAEAVYWAAHRDHREVFVGGPTLRAIWGQRLVPGVADHLAAPAWEAQLTGQPEDPDRPNNLYTPVEADVGAHGAFDAQAAWSSLEFDLTRRGSSVLSAAKYLTRMALRSTPRRR
;
A
#
# COMPACT_ATOMS: atom_id res chain seq x y z
N MET A 1 0.78 7.84 -32.82
CA MET A 1 1.43 6.77 -32.03
C MET A 1 0.34 6.11 -31.21
N ALA A 2 0.14 4.80 -31.32
CA ALA A 2 -0.83 4.10 -30.48
C ALA A 2 -0.41 4.32 -29.01
N ASN A 3 -1.35 4.77 -28.18
CA ASN A 3 -1.09 5.03 -26.77
C ASN A 3 -0.75 3.68 -26.11
N ARG A 4 0.49 3.49 -25.67
CA ARG A 4 0.94 2.27 -24.99
C ARG A 4 0.11 2.10 -23.72
N SER A 5 -0.35 0.88 -23.43
CA SER A 5 -0.97 0.54 -22.14
C SER A 5 0.01 0.82 -21.00
N GLU A 6 -0.48 1.43 -19.94
CA GLU A 6 0.31 1.67 -18.72
C GLU A 6 0.75 0.34 -18.11
N VAL A 7 2.02 0.23 -17.72
CA VAL A 7 2.57 -0.99 -17.09
C VAL A 7 2.72 -0.78 -15.59
N VAL A 8 2.05 -1.62 -14.82
CA VAL A 8 1.96 -1.51 -13.36
C VAL A 8 2.43 -2.81 -12.71
N VAL A 9 3.23 -2.75 -11.67
CA VAL A 9 3.54 -3.91 -10.83
C VAL A 9 2.95 -3.69 -9.45
N VAL A 10 2.19 -4.68 -8.94
CA VAL A 10 1.56 -4.62 -7.61
C VAL A 10 2.04 -5.80 -6.77
N THR A 11 2.69 -5.53 -5.64
CA THR A 11 3.06 -6.56 -4.67
C THR A 11 1.90 -6.84 -3.71
N GLY A 12 1.72 -8.12 -3.32
CA GLY A 12 0.56 -8.53 -2.52
C GLY A 12 -0.76 -8.51 -3.30
N ALA A 13 -0.71 -8.71 -4.63
CA ALA A 13 -1.85 -8.55 -5.53
C ALA A 13 -2.90 -9.68 -5.47
N GLY A 14 -2.64 -10.77 -4.75
CA GLY A 14 -3.52 -11.95 -4.74
C GLY A 14 -4.82 -11.76 -3.96
N ALA A 15 -4.93 -10.79 -3.05
CA ALA A 15 -6.11 -10.58 -2.22
C ALA A 15 -6.14 -9.16 -1.62
N GLY A 16 -7.24 -8.81 -0.98
CA GLY A 16 -7.40 -7.58 -0.22
C GLY A 16 -7.13 -6.32 -1.02
N LEU A 17 -6.46 -5.36 -0.40
CA LEU A 17 -6.16 -4.07 -1.02
C LEU A 17 -5.32 -4.21 -2.31
N GLY A 18 -4.34 -5.12 -2.35
CA GLY A 18 -3.51 -5.31 -3.55
C GLY A 18 -4.33 -5.77 -4.75
N ARG A 19 -5.32 -6.64 -4.55
CA ARG A 19 -6.27 -7.06 -5.59
C ARG A 19 -7.17 -5.90 -6.04
N ALA A 20 -7.71 -5.13 -5.11
CA ALA A 20 -8.50 -3.94 -5.43
C ALA A 20 -7.69 -2.89 -6.21
N ILE A 21 -6.40 -2.69 -5.86
CA ILE A 21 -5.48 -1.83 -6.60
C ILE A 21 -5.31 -2.34 -8.04
N ALA A 22 -5.02 -3.62 -8.22
CA ALA A 22 -4.90 -4.20 -9.56
C ALA A 22 -6.17 -3.99 -10.39
N CYS A 23 -7.36 -4.20 -9.80
CA CYS A 23 -8.65 -3.94 -10.45
C CYS A 23 -8.85 -2.46 -10.80
N ALA A 24 -8.42 -1.52 -9.95
CA ALA A 24 -8.53 -0.10 -10.21
C ALA A 24 -7.71 0.35 -11.44
N PHE A 25 -6.50 -0.19 -11.60
CA PHE A 25 -5.68 0.03 -12.80
C PHE A 25 -6.23 -0.72 -14.03
N ALA A 26 -6.73 -1.95 -13.85
CA ALA A 26 -7.29 -2.76 -14.93
C ALA A 26 -8.49 -2.10 -15.62
N ARG A 27 -9.41 -1.47 -14.86
CA ARG A 27 -10.56 -0.70 -15.39
C ARG A 27 -10.13 0.46 -16.32
N ARG A 28 -8.84 0.81 -16.30
CA ARG A 28 -8.24 1.87 -17.13
C ARG A 28 -7.32 1.32 -18.21
N GLY A 29 -7.40 0.00 -18.45
CA GLY A 29 -6.68 -0.67 -19.53
C GLY A 29 -5.20 -0.93 -19.26
N ALA A 30 -4.75 -0.91 -18.01
CA ALA A 30 -3.36 -1.16 -17.65
C ALA A 30 -2.95 -2.63 -17.84
N SER A 31 -1.64 -2.85 -18.08
CA SER A 31 -0.99 -4.16 -18.03
C SER A 31 -0.33 -4.34 -16.65
N ILE A 32 -0.66 -5.42 -15.94
CA ILE A 32 -0.38 -5.51 -14.51
C ILE A 32 0.43 -6.77 -14.18
N GLY A 33 1.62 -6.59 -13.62
CA GLY A 33 2.39 -7.64 -12.94
C GLY A 33 1.83 -7.87 -11.54
N LEU A 34 1.23 -9.03 -11.32
CA LEU A 34 0.59 -9.42 -10.07
C LEU A 34 1.56 -10.28 -9.25
N VAL A 35 2.12 -9.72 -8.18
CA VAL A 35 3.15 -10.39 -7.35
C VAL A 35 2.56 -10.84 -6.02
N ALA A 36 2.60 -12.14 -5.70
CA ALA A 36 2.31 -12.70 -4.39
C ALA A 36 2.81 -14.15 -4.29
N ARG A 37 2.70 -14.77 -3.10
CA ARG A 37 3.15 -16.15 -2.88
C ARG A 37 2.17 -17.19 -3.43
N GLY A 38 0.86 -16.99 -3.21
CA GLY A 38 -0.20 -17.95 -3.58
C GLY A 38 -0.55 -17.87 -5.06
N ARG A 39 -0.25 -18.96 -5.82
CA ARG A 39 -0.47 -19.00 -7.26
C ARG A 39 -1.96 -18.98 -7.63
N GLU A 40 -2.78 -19.75 -6.93
CA GLU A 40 -4.22 -19.87 -7.24
C GLU A 40 -4.94 -18.51 -7.10
N ARG A 41 -4.62 -17.76 -6.04
CA ARG A 41 -5.16 -16.39 -5.85
C ARG A 41 -4.67 -15.41 -6.90
N LEU A 42 -3.42 -15.53 -7.35
CA LEU A 42 -2.90 -14.70 -8.43
C LEU A 42 -3.59 -15.01 -9.77
N GLU A 43 -3.88 -16.27 -10.06
CA GLU A 43 -4.61 -16.66 -11.27
C GLU A 43 -6.08 -16.17 -11.22
N ALA A 44 -6.71 -16.17 -10.03
CA ALA A 44 -8.03 -15.57 -9.85
C ALA A 44 -7.99 -14.06 -10.04
N ALA A 45 -7.00 -13.37 -9.47
CA ALA A 45 -6.78 -11.94 -9.66
C ALA A 45 -6.51 -11.59 -11.13
N ARG A 46 -5.74 -12.41 -11.85
CA ARG A 46 -5.49 -12.23 -13.28
C ARG A 46 -6.78 -12.30 -14.09
N ARG A 47 -7.62 -13.30 -13.85
CA ARG A 47 -8.92 -13.41 -14.54
C ARG A 47 -9.80 -12.18 -14.31
N GLU A 48 -9.83 -11.65 -13.08
CA GLU A 48 -10.60 -10.44 -12.75
C GLU A 48 -10.03 -9.20 -13.46
N VAL A 49 -8.70 -9.03 -13.47
CA VAL A 49 -8.01 -7.97 -14.22
C VAL A 49 -8.38 -8.02 -15.71
N GLU A 50 -8.38 -9.20 -16.31
CA GLU A 50 -8.71 -9.39 -17.73
C GLU A 50 -10.19 -9.11 -18.02
N GLN A 51 -11.10 -9.52 -17.14
CA GLN A 51 -12.54 -9.19 -17.23
C GLN A 51 -12.81 -7.68 -17.16
N LEU A 52 -11.96 -6.94 -16.44
CA LEU A 52 -12.04 -5.49 -16.32
C LEU A 52 -11.36 -4.73 -17.47
N GLY A 53 -10.82 -5.43 -18.46
CA GLY A 53 -10.21 -4.83 -19.65
C GLY A 53 -8.70 -4.57 -19.55
N GLY A 54 -8.06 -5.00 -18.47
CA GLY A 54 -6.60 -4.98 -18.31
C GLY A 54 -5.93 -6.24 -18.87
N ARG A 55 -4.60 -6.31 -18.70
CA ARG A 55 -3.79 -7.51 -18.97
C ARG A 55 -3.07 -7.92 -17.70
N GLY A 56 -3.15 -9.20 -17.31
CA GLY A 56 -2.52 -9.70 -16.08
C GLY A 56 -1.33 -10.62 -16.34
N LEU A 57 -0.23 -10.45 -15.59
CA LEU A 57 0.90 -11.36 -15.56
C LEU A 57 1.09 -11.89 -14.13
N VAL A 58 0.98 -13.21 -13.95
CA VAL A 58 1.19 -13.86 -12.64
C VAL A 58 2.68 -14.02 -12.36
N LEU A 59 3.12 -13.48 -11.22
CA LEU A 59 4.51 -13.45 -10.75
C LEU A 59 4.57 -14.01 -9.32
N THR A 60 4.69 -15.32 -9.20
CA THR A 60 4.71 -16.01 -7.90
C THR A 60 6.06 -15.84 -7.22
N GLY A 61 6.06 -15.40 -5.95
CA GLY A 61 7.26 -15.28 -5.13
C GLY A 61 7.00 -14.60 -3.79
N ASP A 62 7.97 -14.70 -2.89
CA ASP A 62 7.95 -14.03 -1.59
C ASP A 62 8.76 -12.73 -1.67
N VAL A 63 8.15 -11.61 -1.36
CA VAL A 63 8.84 -10.30 -1.38
C VAL A 63 9.96 -10.18 -0.35
N ALA A 64 10.03 -11.09 0.64
CA ALA A 64 11.14 -11.18 1.57
C ALA A 64 12.44 -11.67 0.90
N ASP A 65 12.34 -12.29 -0.28
CA ASP A 65 13.48 -12.61 -1.14
C ASP A 65 13.68 -11.48 -2.17
N PRO A 66 14.83 -10.78 -2.16
CA PRO A 66 15.11 -9.70 -3.09
C PRO A 66 15.09 -10.15 -4.56
N SER A 67 15.39 -11.41 -4.84
CA SER A 67 15.35 -11.96 -6.20
C SER A 67 13.92 -11.97 -6.77
N THR A 68 12.89 -12.12 -5.93
CA THR A 68 11.48 -12.09 -6.34
C THR A 68 11.11 -10.77 -6.99
N THR A 69 11.46 -9.66 -6.38
CA THR A 69 11.09 -8.33 -6.90
C THR A 69 11.88 -7.95 -8.14
N GLU A 70 13.16 -8.34 -8.22
CA GLU A 70 13.99 -8.14 -9.41
C GLU A 70 13.49 -8.97 -10.61
N GLN A 71 13.16 -10.26 -10.39
CA GLN A 71 12.58 -11.11 -11.41
C GLN A 71 11.18 -10.64 -11.84
N ALA A 72 10.36 -10.18 -10.89
CA ALA A 72 9.05 -9.64 -11.20
C ALA A 72 9.15 -8.40 -12.10
N ALA A 73 10.09 -7.51 -11.81
CA ALA A 73 10.33 -6.34 -12.64
C ALA A 73 10.82 -6.72 -14.03
N ALA A 74 11.80 -7.63 -14.14
CA ALA A 74 12.33 -8.07 -15.43
C ALA A 74 11.24 -8.73 -16.30
N ARG A 75 10.45 -9.64 -15.73
CA ARG A 75 9.39 -10.33 -16.47
C ARG A 75 8.23 -9.39 -16.86
N ALA A 76 7.91 -8.41 -16.03
CA ALA A 76 6.89 -7.42 -16.37
C ALA A 76 7.35 -6.55 -17.55
N GLU A 77 8.63 -6.11 -17.58
CA GLU A 77 9.18 -5.35 -18.70
C GLU A 77 9.30 -6.19 -19.98
N GLU A 78 9.67 -7.46 -19.87
CA GLU A 78 9.70 -8.39 -21.01
C GLU A 78 8.31 -8.58 -21.64
N ALA A 79 7.27 -8.71 -20.81
CA ALA A 79 5.90 -8.98 -21.27
C ALA A 79 5.14 -7.74 -21.76
N PHE A 80 5.40 -6.57 -21.18
CA PHE A 80 4.56 -5.39 -21.34
C PHE A 80 5.32 -4.11 -21.73
N GLY A 81 6.63 -4.12 -21.63
CA GLY A 81 7.49 -2.94 -21.79
C GLY A 81 7.77 -2.22 -20.45
N PRO A 82 8.36 -1.03 -20.50
CA PRO A 82 8.85 -0.31 -19.34
C PRO A 82 7.78 -0.11 -18.25
N ILE A 83 8.14 -0.36 -16.99
CA ILE A 83 7.23 -0.22 -15.84
C ILE A 83 6.98 1.26 -15.53
N ASP A 84 5.74 1.71 -15.64
CA ASP A 84 5.35 3.10 -15.35
C ASP A 84 5.07 3.32 -13.87
N VAL A 85 4.44 2.33 -13.22
CA VAL A 85 4.05 2.39 -11.81
C VAL A 85 4.48 1.12 -11.07
N TRP A 86 5.11 1.30 -9.91
CA TRP A 86 5.37 0.22 -8.96
C TRP A 86 4.63 0.47 -7.65
N VAL A 87 3.82 -0.49 -7.20
CA VAL A 87 3.05 -0.38 -5.96
C VAL A 87 3.58 -1.39 -4.94
N ASN A 88 4.24 -0.89 -3.90
CA ASN A 88 4.62 -1.69 -2.74
C ASN A 88 3.44 -1.78 -1.77
N ASN A 89 2.73 -2.91 -1.81
CA ASN A 89 1.55 -3.16 -0.98
C ASN A 89 1.69 -4.43 -0.11
N ALA A 90 2.51 -5.39 -0.50
CA ALA A 90 2.68 -6.64 0.26
C ALA A 90 3.00 -6.40 1.74
N MET A 91 2.31 -7.12 2.63
CA MET A 91 2.53 -7.02 4.07
C MET A 91 2.12 -8.32 4.78
N THR A 92 2.60 -8.47 6.00
CA THR A 92 2.10 -9.43 6.99
C THR A 92 2.13 -8.81 8.37
N THR A 93 1.34 -9.35 9.30
CA THR A 93 1.28 -8.91 10.69
C THR A 93 1.04 -10.10 11.62
N VAL A 94 1.34 -9.90 12.91
CA VAL A 94 0.99 -10.81 13.99
C VAL A 94 0.21 -10.02 15.02
N PHE A 95 -0.93 -10.54 15.46
CA PHE A 95 -1.70 -10.00 16.59
C PHE A 95 -1.24 -10.68 17.90
N SER A 96 -0.48 -9.96 18.71
CA SER A 96 0.10 -10.49 19.95
C SER A 96 0.50 -9.37 20.91
N PRO A 97 0.40 -9.57 22.23
CA PRO A 97 1.12 -8.73 23.19
C PRO A 97 2.62 -8.75 22.90
N VAL A 98 3.32 -7.65 23.18
CA VAL A 98 4.78 -7.57 22.97
C VAL A 98 5.52 -8.66 23.73
N ALA A 99 5.07 -8.96 24.96
CA ALA A 99 5.71 -9.98 25.83
C ALA A 99 5.59 -11.42 25.28
N GLU A 100 4.66 -11.67 24.37
CA GLU A 100 4.42 -12.99 23.77
C GLU A 100 4.92 -13.11 22.34
N MET A 101 5.41 -12.02 21.75
CA MET A 101 6.02 -12.03 20.43
C MET A 101 7.36 -12.75 20.45
N THR A 102 7.62 -13.56 19.41
CA THR A 102 8.93 -14.20 19.27
C THR A 102 9.87 -13.41 18.35
N PRO A 103 11.20 -13.55 18.51
CA PRO A 103 12.18 -12.94 17.60
C PRO A 103 11.93 -13.31 16.12
N GLU A 104 11.49 -14.54 15.84
CA GLU A 104 11.19 -15.04 14.50
C GLU A 104 9.99 -14.31 13.89
N ASP A 105 8.95 -14.04 14.68
CA ASP A 105 7.78 -13.27 14.23
C ASP A 105 8.17 -11.83 13.89
N TYR A 106 8.99 -11.18 14.73
CA TYR A 106 9.54 -9.84 14.43
C TYR A 106 10.36 -9.85 13.15
N ARG A 107 11.27 -10.83 12.99
CA ARG A 107 12.08 -10.98 11.79
C ARG A 107 11.20 -11.12 10.56
N ARG A 108 10.25 -12.07 10.58
CA ARG A 108 9.39 -12.35 9.43
C ARG A 108 8.51 -11.15 9.03
N VAL A 109 7.91 -10.46 9.99
CA VAL A 109 7.14 -9.25 9.71
C VAL A 109 8.03 -8.16 9.12
N THR A 110 9.25 -7.98 9.63
CA THR A 110 10.21 -7.01 9.10
C THR A 110 10.65 -7.37 7.68
N GLU A 111 10.98 -8.63 7.42
CA GLU A 111 11.39 -9.12 6.09
C GLU A 111 10.31 -8.88 5.03
N VAL A 112 9.06 -9.20 5.34
CA VAL A 112 7.95 -9.03 4.38
C VAL A 112 7.49 -7.59 4.28
N THR A 113 7.21 -6.94 5.42
CA THR A 113 6.49 -5.65 5.46
C THR A 113 7.42 -4.45 5.28
N TYR A 114 8.71 -4.57 5.63
CA TYR A 114 9.70 -3.51 5.43
C TYR A 114 10.73 -3.86 4.36
N LEU A 115 11.46 -4.97 4.48
CA LEU A 115 12.51 -5.29 3.50
C LEU A 115 11.94 -5.61 2.13
N GLY A 116 10.80 -6.31 2.04
CA GLY A 116 10.10 -6.54 0.77
C GLY A 116 9.68 -5.25 0.08
N PHE A 117 9.30 -4.25 0.86
CA PHE A 117 9.05 -2.89 0.38
C PHE A 117 10.34 -2.21 -0.14
N VAL A 118 11.47 -2.35 0.56
CA VAL A 118 12.77 -1.84 0.12
C VAL A 118 13.19 -2.51 -1.18
N TYR A 119 13.12 -3.84 -1.27
CA TYR A 119 13.52 -4.61 -2.45
C TYR A 119 12.69 -4.24 -3.68
N GLY A 120 11.35 -4.12 -3.52
CA GLY A 120 10.49 -3.65 -4.60
C GLY A 120 10.82 -2.23 -5.06
N THR A 121 11.15 -1.34 -4.12
CA THR A 121 11.59 0.02 -4.45
C THR A 121 12.89 0.01 -5.23
N LEU A 122 13.89 -0.79 -4.82
CA LEU A 122 15.18 -0.89 -5.50
C LEU A 122 15.02 -1.45 -6.93
N ALA A 123 14.20 -2.50 -7.11
CA ALA A 123 13.94 -3.09 -8.42
C ALA A 123 13.27 -2.09 -9.39
N ALA A 124 12.31 -1.31 -8.90
CA ALA A 124 11.66 -0.25 -9.68
C ALA A 124 12.61 0.92 -9.98
N LEU A 125 13.29 1.42 -8.95
CA LEU A 125 14.15 2.59 -9.03
C LEU A 125 15.31 2.41 -10.02
N LYS A 126 15.94 1.22 -10.03
CA LYS A 126 16.99 0.85 -10.98
C LYS A 126 16.54 1.08 -12.44
N ARG A 127 15.30 0.74 -12.77
CA ARG A 127 14.72 0.85 -14.10
C ARG A 127 14.23 2.26 -14.41
N MET A 128 13.54 2.86 -13.47
CA MET A 128 12.95 4.19 -13.61
C MET A 128 14.02 5.28 -13.71
N ARG A 129 15.13 5.21 -12.94
CA ARG A 129 16.23 6.15 -13.04
C ARG A 129 16.96 6.06 -14.38
N ALA A 130 17.08 4.88 -14.98
CA ALA A 130 17.74 4.71 -16.28
C ALA A 130 17.05 5.44 -17.43
N ARG A 131 15.78 5.79 -17.28
CA ARG A 131 14.98 6.51 -18.29
C ARG A 131 14.36 7.81 -17.79
N ASP A 132 14.69 8.22 -16.56
CA ASP A 132 14.16 9.41 -15.88
C ASP A 132 12.63 9.49 -15.88
N GLU A 133 11.94 8.35 -15.70
CA GLU A 133 10.48 8.28 -15.72
C GLU A 133 9.95 7.13 -14.84
N GLY A 134 8.92 7.41 -14.06
CA GLY A 134 8.19 6.41 -13.30
C GLY A 134 7.58 6.94 -12.00
N SER A 135 6.72 6.13 -11.40
CA SER A 135 6.06 6.42 -10.14
C SER A 135 6.11 5.22 -9.20
N ILE A 136 6.60 5.42 -7.99
CA ILE A 136 6.61 4.42 -6.92
C ILE A 136 5.58 4.82 -5.89
N VAL A 137 4.58 3.98 -5.66
CA VAL A 137 3.55 4.20 -4.65
C VAL A 137 3.78 3.25 -3.48
N GLN A 138 3.92 3.84 -2.32
CA GLN A 138 4.16 3.15 -1.07
C GLN A 138 2.86 3.06 -0.28
N VAL A 139 2.32 1.86 -0.09
CA VAL A 139 1.13 1.65 0.73
C VAL A 139 1.52 1.75 2.20
N GLY A 140 1.30 2.93 2.76
CA GLY A 140 1.53 3.27 4.16
C GLY A 140 0.40 2.84 5.08
N SER A 141 0.38 3.44 6.25
CA SER A 141 -0.66 3.23 7.28
C SER A 141 -0.66 4.38 8.27
N ALA A 142 -1.80 4.69 8.87
CA ALA A 142 -1.88 5.52 10.06
C ALA A 142 -0.90 5.02 11.16
N LEU A 143 -0.67 3.70 11.20
CA LEU A 143 0.23 3.03 12.15
C LEU A 143 1.72 3.26 11.85
N ALA A 144 2.06 3.94 10.76
CA ALA A 144 3.40 4.44 10.50
C ALA A 144 3.74 5.71 11.29
N TYR A 145 2.75 6.31 11.94
CA TYR A 145 2.89 7.51 12.78
C TYR A 145 2.42 7.27 14.22
N ARG A 146 1.32 6.54 14.37
CA ARG A 146 0.79 6.20 15.68
C ARG A 146 0.65 4.70 15.83
N SER A 147 1.50 4.09 16.66
CA SER A 147 1.40 2.68 16.99
C SER A 147 0.20 2.38 17.90
N ILE A 148 -0.34 1.17 17.77
CA ILE A 148 -1.40 0.63 18.62
C ILE A 148 -0.94 -0.68 19.26
N PRO A 149 -1.59 -1.14 20.35
CA PRO A 149 -1.29 -2.45 20.95
C PRO A 149 -1.43 -3.59 19.95
N LEU A 150 -0.90 -4.75 20.26
CA LEU A 150 -1.03 -6.03 19.56
C LEU A 150 -0.35 -6.12 18.17
N GLN A 151 0.11 -5.02 17.58
CA GLN A 151 0.72 -5.00 16.25
C GLN A 151 2.12 -4.35 16.24
N SER A 152 2.91 -4.56 17.29
CA SER A 152 4.21 -3.88 17.47
C SER A 152 5.18 -4.08 16.31
N ALA A 153 5.31 -5.30 15.77
CA ALA A 153 6.20 -5.59 14.64
C ALA A 153 5.74 -4.88 13.35
N TYR A 154 4.43 -4.88 13.08
CA TYR A 154 3.86 -4.18 11.94
C TYR A 154 4.03 -2.66 12.05
N CYS A 155 3.73 -2.09 13.22
CA CYS A 155 3.93 -0.66 13.48
C CYS A 155 5.39 -0.26 13.27
N ALA A 156 6.35 -1.04 13.80
CA ALA A 156 7.77 -0.80 13.61
C ALA A 156 8.17 -0.83 12.11
N ALA A 157 7.70 -1.84 11.36
CA ALA A 157 7.95 -1.96 9.94
C ALA A 157 7.39 -0.76 9.14
N LYS A 158 6.19 -0.29 9.49
CA LYS A 158 5.57 0.88 8.83
C LYS A 158 6.25 2.21 9.19
N HIS A 159 6.80 2.36 10.40
CA HIS A 159 7.65 3.51 10.75
C HIS A 159 8.97 3.49 9.97
N ALA A 160 9.64 2.33 9.89
CA ALA A 160 10.88 2.15 9.13
C ALA A 160 10.70 2.54 7.64
N MET A 161 9.55 2.19 7.06
CA MET A 161 9.19 2.56 5.69
C MET A 161 9.22 4.07 5.48
N LEU A 162 8.74 4.88 6.43
CA LEU A 162 8.77 6.34 6.30
C LEU A 162 10.21 6.88 6.29
N GLY A 163 11.05 6.42 7.22
CA GLY A 163 12.45 6.83 7.28
C GLY A 163 13.20 6.53 5.98
N PHE A 164 13.01 5.30 5.44
CA PHE A 164 13.57 4.92 4.14
C PHE A 164 13.06 5.81 3.01
N THR A 165 11.74 6.06 2.96
CA THR A 165 11.13 6.86 1.89
C THR A 165 11.57 8.32 1.94
N ASP A 166 11.77 8.88 3.13
CA ASP A 166 12.25 10.25 3.30
C ASP A 166 13.70 10.40 2.81
N SER A 167 14.57 9.44 3.13
CA SER A 167 15.94 9.40 2.61
C SER A 167 15.95 9.31 1.08
N LEU A 168 15.23 8.33 0.50
CA LEU A 168 15.13 8.17 -0.95
C LEU A 168 14.64 9.44 -1.65
N ARG A 169 13.64 10.09 -1.09
CA ARG A 169 13.07 11.32 -1.67
C ARG A 169 14.09 12.46 -1.72
N THR A 170 14.91 12.61 -0.66
CA THR A 170 15.94 13.63 -0.63
C THR A 170 17.06 13.34 -1.63
N GLU A 171 17.41 12.07 -1.84
CA GLU A 171 18.37 11.66 -2.88
C GLU A 171 17.83 11.95 -4.30
N LEU A 172 16.58 11.63 -4.59
CA LEU A 172 15.95 11.94 -5.87
C LEU A 172 15.91 13.45 -6.15
N ILE A 173 15.67 14.27 -5.13
CA ILE A 173 15.72 15.74 -5.24
C ILE A 173 17.16 16.20 -5.52
N HIS A 174 18.15 15.65 -4.82
CA HIS A 174 19.58 15.96 -5.05
C HIS A 174 19.97 15.64 -6.50
N ASP A 175 19.59 14.47 -6.99
CA ASP A 175 19.87 14.00 -8.35
C ASP A 175 19.02 14.69 -9.43
N ARG A 176 18.06 15.53 -9.05
CA ARG A 176 17.05 16.16 -9.92
C ARG A 176 16.25 15.14 -10.74
N SER A 177 16.08 13.94 -10.19
CA SER A 177 15.34 12.87 -10.85
C SER A 177 13.85 13.17 -10.88
N PRO A 178 13.16 13.00 -12.02
CA PRO A 178 11.71 13.17 -12.12
C PRO A 178 10.93 11.95 -11.62
N VAL A 179 11.58 10.90 -11.15
CA VAL A 179 10.92 9.72 -10.56
C VAL A 179 10.17 10.15 -9.31
N ARG A 180 8.86 9.83 -9.27
CA ARG A 180 7.99 10.19 -8.14
C ARG A 180 7.93 9.08 -7.11
N VAL A 181 7.91 9.46 -5.84
CA VAL A 181 7.69 8.53 -4.72
C VAL A 181 6.61 9.10 -3.80
N THR A 182 5.46 8.46 -3.78
CA THR A 182 4.29 8.90 -2.97
C THR A 182 3.94 7.84 -1.94
N VAL A 183 3.71 8.25 -0.69
CA VAL A 183 3.15 7.38 0.36
C VAL A 183 1.64 7.61 0.43
N VAL A 184 0.84 6.53 0.42
CA VAL A 184 -0.60 6.60 0.67
C VAL A 184 -0.87 6.02 2.05
N GLN A 185 -1.25 6.88 3.00
CA GLN A 185 -1.51 6.50 4.38
C GLN A 185 -2.91 5.95 4.52
N MET A 186 -2.99 4.66 4.83
CA MET A 186 -4.23 3.90 4.88
C MET A 186 -4.90 3.92 6.26
N PRO A 187 -6.23 3.97 6.30
CA PRO A 187 -7.03 3.70 7.50
C PRO A 187 -7.15 2.19 7.76
N ALA A 188 -8.05 1.80 8.66
CA ALA A 188 -8.51 0.42 8.77
C ALA A 188 -9.33 0.04 7.52
N ILE A 189 -9.00 -1.10 6.90
CA ILE A 189 -9.58 -1.53 5.62
C ILE A 189 -10.24 -2.90 5.80
N ASN A 190 -11.41 -3.07 5.20
CA ASN A 190 -12.11 -4.34 5.11
C ASN A 190 -11.41 -5.30 4.15
N THR A 191 -10.41 -6.02 4.64
CA THR A 191 -9.63 -6.98 3.86
C THR A 191 -9.59 -8.35 4.53
N PRO A 192 -9.33 -9.43 3.78
CA PRO A 192 -9.29 -10.79 4.32
C PRO A 192 -8.18 -11.05 5.36
N GLN A 193 -7.21 -10.12 5.54
CA GLN A 193 -6.06 -10.33 6.43
C GLN A 193 -6.43 -10.75 7.86
N PHE A 194 -7.54 -10.27 8.38
CA PHE A 194 -7.99 -10.58 9.74
C PHE A 194 -8.40 -12.07 9.88
N GLY A 195 -8.80 -12.69 8.77
CA GLY A 195 -9.16 -14.10 8.71
C GLY A 195 -7.95 -15.06 8.65
N TRP A 196 -6.71 -14.55 8.43
CA TRP A 196 -5.52 -15.41 8.31
C TRP A 196 -4.22 -14.86 8.94
N SER A 197 -4.25 -13.67 9.54
CA SER A 197 -3.08 -13.21 10.29
C SER A 197 -2.81 -14.11 11.48
N LYS A 198 -1.54 -14.39 11.77
CA LYS A 198 -1.17 -15.12 12.99
C LYS A 198 -1.65 -14.32 14.20
N SER A 199 -2.30 -15.01 15.14
CA SER A 199 -2.84 -14.40 16.35
C SER A 199 -2.50 -15.26 17.56
N ARG A 200 -2.16 -14.61 18.70
CA ARG A 200 -2.05 -15.20 20.02
C ARG A 200 -3.18 -14.73 20.95
N MET A 201 -4.14 -14.01 20.35
CA MET A 201 -5.25 -13.47 21.12
C MET A 201 -6.33 -14.53 21.32
N PRO A 202 -7.09 -14.48 22.44
CA PRO A 202 -8.16 -15.43 22.69
C PRO A 202 -9.42 -15.18 21.85
N ARG A 203 -9.47 -14.04 21.13
CA ARG A 203 -10.57 -13.63 20.25
C ARG A 203 -10.08 -13.24 18.86
N THR A 204 -10.91 -13.45 17.85
CA THR A 204 -10.56 -13.15 16.45
C THR A 204 -10.27 -11.66 16.26
N ALA A 205 -9.26 -11.37 15.44
CA ALA A 205 -8.88 -10.00 15.13
C ALA A 205 -9.88 -9.31 14.17
N GLN A 206 -10.01 -7.98 14.33
CA GLN A 206 -10.80 -7.12 13.44
C GLN A 206 -10.10 -5.78 13.19
N PRO A 207 -10.45 -5.07 12.08
CA PRO A 207 -9.99 -3.70 11.86
C PRO A 207 -10.59 -2.75 12.89
N VAL A 208 -9.80 -1.79 13.39
CA VAL A 208 -10.31 -0.75 14.32
C VAL A 208 -11.20 0.23 13.56
N PRO A 209 -12.47 0.39 13.93
CA PRO A 209 -13.36 1.33 13.26
C PRO A 209 -12.90 2.79 13.35
N PRO A 210 -13.27 3.63 12.38
CA PRO A 210 -14.08 3.36 11.18
C PRO A 210 -13.30 2.60 10.09
N ILE A 211 -14.00 1.67 9.46
CA ILE A 211 -13.47 0.76 8.45
C ILE A 211 -13.81 1.31 7.06
N PHE A 212 -12.94 1.14 6.08
CA PHE A 212 -13.17 1.55 4.70
C PHE A 212 -13.10 0.35 3.76
N GLN A 213 -13.85 0.42 2.65
CA GLN A 213 -13.75 -0.58 1.60
C GLN A 213 -12.41 -0.49 0.86
N PRO A 214 -11.84 -1.62 0.40
CA PRO A 214 -10.56 -1.62 -0.30
C PRO A 214 -10.56 -0.79 -1.58
N GLU A 215 -11.68 -0.62 -2.25
CA GLU A 215 -11.83 0.20 -3.46
C GLU A 215 -11.57 1.68 -3.20
N VAL A 216 -11.99 2.22 -2.07
CA VAL A 216 -11.72 3.61 -1.68
C VAL A 216 -10.22 3.85 -1.58
N CYS A 217 -9.51 2.91 -0.96
CA CYS A 217 -8.06 2.96 -0.81
C CYS A 217 -7.33 2.71 -2.14
N ALA A 218 -7.84 1.81 -2.97
CA ALA A 218 -7.30 1.51 -4.29
C ALA A 218 -7.38 2.72 -5.24
N GLU A 219 -8.50 3.44 -5.22
CA GLU A 219 -8.64 4.69 -5.97
C GLU A 219 -7.65 5.77 -5.51
N ALA A 220 -7.36 5.83 -4.21
CA ALA A 220 -6.34 6.74 -3.68
C ALA A 220 -4.93 6.38 -4.16
N VAL A 221 -4.60 5.08 -4.24
CA VAL A 221 -3.33 4.58 -4.82
C VAL A 221 -3.24 4.92 -6.30
N TYR A 222 -4.30 4.64 -7.07
CA TYR A 222 -4.34 5.01 -8.49
C TYR A 222 -4.13 6.52 -8.69
N TRP A 223 -4.85 7.34 -7.94
CA TRP A 223 -4.73 8.79 -8.01
C TRP A 223 -3.32 9.29 -7.64
N ALA A 224 -2.71 8.72 -6.59
CA ALA A 224 -1.37 9.04 -6.12
C ALA A 224 -0.29 8.69 -7.16
N ALA A 225 -0.46 7.58 -7.89
CA ALA A 225 0.46 7.18 -8.96
C ALA A 225 0.59 8.22 -10.08
N HIS A 226 -0.46 9.04 -10.31
CA HIS A 226 -0.54 10.00 -11.41
C HIS A 226 -0.40 11.46 -10.97
N ARG A 227 -0.03 11.71 -9.72
CA ARG A 227 0.10 13.07 -9.17
C ARG A 227 1.41 13.21 -8.39
N ASP A 228 1.91 14.42 -8.36
CA ASP A 228 3.10 14.76 -7.58
C ASP A 228 2.66 15.16 -6.16
N HIS A 229 2.62 14.17 -5.27
CA HIS A 229 2.32 14.36 -3.86
C HIS A 229 3.33 13.62 -3.00
N ARG A 230 3.74 14.24 -1.91
CA ARG A 230 4.57 13.59 -0.90
C ARG A 230 3.81 12.47 -0.21
N GLU A 231 2.59 12.78 0.24
CA GLU A 231 1.72 11.87 0.95
C GLU A 231 0.25 12.13 0.59
N VAL A 232 -0.53 11.08 0.61
CA VAL A 232 -1.98 11.07 0.44
C VAL A 232 -2.60 10.39 1.65
N PHE A 233 -3.61 11.00 2.25
CA PHE A 233 -4.28 10.47 3.44
C PHE A 233 -5.67 9.99 3.07
N VAL A 234 -6.01 8.78 3.50
CA VAL A 234 -7.35 8.22 3.36
C VAL A 234 -7.97 8.08 4.75
N GLY A 235 -9.16 8.65 4.93
CA GLY A 235 -9.91 8.60 6.19
C GLY A 235 -9.44 9.63 7.24
N GLY A 236 -10.39 10.39 7.82
CA GLY A 236 -10.14 11.37 8.87
C GLY A 236 -9.47 10.83 10.13
N PRO A 237 -9.75 9.57 10.55
CA PRO A 237 -9.02 8.95 11.65
C PRO A 237 -7.51 8.90 11.43
N THR A 238 -7.07 8.67 10.18
CA THR A 238 -5.64 8.70 9.81
C THR A 238 -5.01 10.04 10.13
N LEU A 239 -5.64 11.14 9.71
CA LEU A 239 -5.15 12.50 10.02
C LEU A 239 -5.14 12.79 11.52
N ARG A 240 -6.21 12.43 12.24
CA ARG A 240 -6.30 12.62 13.70
C ARG A 240 -5.21 11.86 14.44
N ALA A 241 -4.95 10.60 14.08
CA ALA A 241 -3.91 9.79 14.69
C ALA A 241 -2.51 10.42 14.47
N ILE A 242 -2.22 10.91 13.27
CA ILE A 242 -0.94 11.53 12.92
C ILE A 242 -0.74 12.85 13.70
N TRP A 243 -1.71 13.74 13.68
CA TRP A 243 -1.61 15.03 14.37
C TRP A 243 -1.62 14.89 15.88
N GLY A 244 -2.45 13.96 16.42
CA GLY A 244 -2.45 13.66 17.85
C GLY A 244 -1.09 13.17 18.33
N GLN A 245 -0.44 12.27 17.58
CA GLN A 245 0.90 11.79 17.90
C GLN A 245 1.96 12.90 17.84
N ARG A 246 1.87 13.81 16.88
CA ARG A 246 2.85 14.90 16.73
C ARG A 246 2.74 15.99 17.79
N LEU A 247 1.52 16.29 18.23
CA LEU A 247 1.26 17.43 19.14
C LEU A 247 1.26 17.02 20.61
N VAL A 248 0.68 15.86 20.94
CA VAL A 248 0.46 15.40 22.32
C VAL A 248 0.72 13.89 22.48
N PRO A 249 1.95 13.40 22.26
CA PRO A 249 2.23 11.96 22.21
C PRO A 249 1.85 11.23 23.49
N GLY A 250 2.09 11.79 24.67
CA GLY A 250 1.73 11.16 25.94
C GLY A 250 0.21 10.99 26.12
N VAL A 251 -0.60 11.95 25.67
CA VAL A 251 -2.06 11.82 25.66
C VAL A 251 -2.49 10.78 24.62
N ALA A 252 -1.83 10.77 23.46
CA ALA A 252 -2.10 9.80 22.42
C ALA A 252 -1.83 8.34 22.87
N ASP A 253 -0.89 8.10 23.81
CA ASP A 253 -0.66 6.78 24.40
C ASP A 253 -1.90 6.28 25.16
N HIS A 254 -2.47 7.13 26.02
CA HIS A 254 -3.69 6.79 26.77
C HIS A 254 -4.90 6.60 25.84
N LEU A 255 -5.03 7.42 24.78
CA LEU A 255 -6.10 7.30 23.80
C LEU A 255 -5.96 6.06 22.89
N ALA A 256 -4.75 5.54 22.71
CA ALA A 256 -4.52 4.34 21.92
C ALA A 256 -4.66 3.03 22.73
N ALA A 257 -4.57 3.07 24.04
CA ALA A 257 -4.66 1.87 24.88
C ALA A 257 -5.99 1.08 24.68
N PRO A 258 -7.18 1.72 24.54
CA PRO A 258 -8.44 1.02 24.26
C PRO A 258 -8.48 0.34 22.88
N ALA A 259 -7.54 0.67 21.98
CA ALA A 259 -7.43 -0.06 20.71
C ALA A 259 -7.08 -1.54 20.90
N TRP A 260 -6.62 -1.96 22.06
CA TRP A 260 -6.48 -3.38 22.40
C TRP A 260 -7.80 -4.11 22.20
N GLU A 261 -8.85 -3.67 22.88
CA GLU A 261 -10.18 -4.29 22.80
C GLU A 261 -10.84 -4.04 21.42
N ALA A 262 -10.64 -2.86 20.85
CA ALA A 262 -11.23 -2.50 19.56
C ALA A 262 -10.69 -3.34 18.38
N GLN A 263 -9.53 -3.98 18.53
CA GLN A 263 -8.96 -4.90 17.54
C GLN A 263 -9.49 -6.33 17.63
N LEU A 264 -10.34 -6.64 18.59
CA LEU A 264 -10.83 -7.98 18.85
C LEU A 264 -12.35 -8.03 18.68
N THR A 265 -12.83 -9.09 18.03
CA THR A 265 -14.29 -9.37 17.94
C THR A 265 -14.80 -10.01 19.23
N GLY A 266 -16.11 -10.27 19.30
CA GLY A 266 -16.69 -11.08 20.38
C GLY A 266 -16.55 -12.59 20.17
N GLN A 267 -15.95 -13.05 19.05
CA GLN A 267 -15.83 -14.47 18.72
C GLN A 267 -14.47 -15.03 19.19
N PRO A 268 -14.43 -16.29 19.68
CA PRO A 268 -13.18 -16.93 20.05
C PRO A 268 -12.27 -17.12 18.82
N GLU A 269 -10.97 -17.02 19.04
CA GLU A 269 -9.98 -17.39 18.03
C GLU A 269 -9.77 -18.91 18.03
N ASP A 270 -9.64 -19.49 16.85
CA ASP A 270 -9.20 -20.87 16.67
C ASP A 270 -7.65 -20.88 16.65
N PRO A 271 -6.99 -21.44 17.68
CA PRO A 271 -5.53 -21.45 17.78
C PRO A 271 -4.87 -22.27 16.66
N ASP A 272 -5.58 -23.22 16.07
CA ASP A 272 -5.11 -24.10 14.99
C ASP A 272 -5.42 -23.54 13.60
N ARG A 273 -6.06 -22.40 13.50
CA ARG A 273 -6.40 -21.74 12.23
C ARG A 273 -5.12 -21.51 11.39
N PRO A 274 -5.12 -21.96 10.11
CA PRO A 274 -4.03 -21.66 9.20
C PRO A 274 -3.76 -20.15 9.11
N ASN A 275 -2.48 -19.76 9.14
CA ASN A 275 -2.10 -18.35 9.03
C ASN A 275 -1.12 -18.11 7.88
N ASN A 276 -1.07 -16.87 7.42
CA ASN A 276 -0.29 -16.47 6.24
C ASN A 276 1.13 -15.99 6.56
N LEU A 277 1.65 -16.16 7.77
CA LEU A 277 2.95 -15.59 8.13
C LEU A 277 4.08 -16.18 7.29
N TYR A 278 4.15 -17.50 7.18
CA TYR A 278 5.16 -18.20 6.40
C TYR A 278 4.59 -18.84 5.13
N THR A 279 3.44 -19.48 5.22
CA THR A 279 2.81 -20.21 4.12
C THR A 279 1.60 -19.42 3.61
N PRO A 280 1.39 -19.28 2.28
CA PRO A 280 0.19 -18.64 1.79
C PRO A 280 -1.06 -19.47 2.12
N VAL A 281 -2.17 -18.80 2.42
CA VAL A 281 -3.50 -19.42 2.44
C VAL A 281 -4.00 -19.38 0.99
N GLU A 282 -4.21 -20.52 0.35
CA GLU A 282 -4.44 -20.62 -1.11
C GLU A 282 -5.89 -20.27 -1.53
N ALA A 283 -6.86 -20.43 -0.64
CA ALA A 283 -8.26 -20.12 -0.98
C ALA A 283 -8.43 -18.71 -1.55
N ASP A 284 -9.13 -18.59 -2.67
CA ASP A 284 -9.49 -17.29 -3.24
C ASP A 284 -10.60 -16.64 -2.42
N VAL A 285 -10.28 -15.50 -1.83
CA VAL A 285 -11.19 -14.73 -0.97
C VAL A 285 -11.44 -13.32 -1.51
N GLY A 286 -10.93 -12.99 -2.70
CA GLY A 286 -11.14 -11.68 -3.30
C GLY A 286 -10.48 -10.52 -2.56
N ALA A 287 -11.06 -9.33 -2.72
CA ALA A 287 -10.57 -8.10 -2.10
C ALA A 287 -11.16 -7.84 -0.71
N HIS A 288 -12.39 -8.29 -0.44
CA HIS A 288 -13.15 -7.97 0.76
C HIS A 288 -12.90 -8.96 1.91
N GLY A 289 -12.95 -8.41 3.14
CA GLY A 289 -13.03 -9.19 4.37
C GLY A 289 -14.47 -9.41 4.81
N ALA A 290 -14.64 -9.75 6.08
CA ALA A 290 -15.95 -10.05 6.67
C ALA A 290 -16.71 -8.82 7.23
N PHE A 291 -16.28 -7.58 6.88
CA PHE A 291 -16.75 -6.35 7.53
C PHE A 291 -17.51 -5.42 6.58
N ASP A 292 -18.11 -5.94 5.52
CA ASP A 292 -18.82 -5.16 4.48
C ASP A 292 -19.92 -4.26 5.06
N ALA A 293 -20.70 -4.78 6.02
CA ALA A 293 -21.79 -4.03 6.65
C ALA A 293 -21.30 -2.80 7.47
N GLN A 294 -20.02 -2.76 7.83
CA GLN A 294 -19.44 -1.71 8.68
C GLN A 294 -18.49 -0.79 7.90
N ALA A 295 -18.15 -1.16 6.66
CA ALA A 295 -17.14 -0.47 5.88
C ALA A 295 -17.71 0.66 5.02
N ALA A 296 -17.09 1.84 5.09
CA ALA A 296 -17.50 3.01 4.31
C ALA A 296 -17.01 2.91 2.85
N TRP A 297 -17.86 3.33 1.91
CA TRP A 297 -17.61 3.37 0.48
C TRP A 297 -17.04 4.71 -0.02
N SER A 298 -16.71 5.64 0.88
CA SER A 298 -16.15 6.94 0.55
C SER A 298 -15.26 7.48 1.66
N SER A 299 -14.33 8.36 1.31
CA SER A 299 -13.50 9.11 2.26
C SER A 299 -13.58 10.58 1.91
N LEU A 300 -14.21 11.37 2.79
CA LEU A 300 -14.35 12.82 2.62
C LEU A 300 -12.97 13.49 2.48
N GLU A 301 -12.00 13.08 3.28
CA GLU A 301 -10.65 13.65 3.28
C GLU A 301 -9.92 13.38 1.95
N PHE A 302 -10.06 12.19 1.41
CA PHE A 302 -9.50 11.87 0.11
C PHE A 302 -10.22 12.67 -1.00
N ASP A 303 -11.53 12.77 -0.94
CA ASP A 303 -12.32 13.55 -1.92
C ASP A 303 -11.96 15.04 -1.88
N LEU A 304 -11.76 15.62 -0.70
CA LEU A 304 -11.29 16.99 -0.55
C LEU A 304 -9.88 17.18 -1.10
N THR A 305 -8.96 16.25 -0.81
CA THR A 305 -7.59 16.24 -1.35
C THR A 305 -7.63 16.22 -2.88
N ARG A 306 -8.44 15.36 -3.47
CA ARG A 306 -8.61 15.23 -4.92
C ARG A 306 -9.16 16.51 -5.57
N ARG A 307 -10.13 17.16 -4.95
CA ARG A 307 -10.71 18.43 -5.42
C ARG A 307 -9.75 19.61 -5.24
N GLY A 308 -9.11 19.72 -4.08
CA GLY A 308 -8.16 20.80 -3.77
C GLY A 308 -6.93 20.78 -4.67
N SER A 309 -6.40 19.58 -4.98
CA SER A 309 -5.26 19.46 -5.90
C SER A 309 -5.62 19.81 -7.35
N SER A 310 -6.87 19.65 -7.76
CA SER A 310 -7.34 20.11 -9.08
C SER A 310 -7.27 21.63 -9.19
N VAL A 311 -7.65 22.36 -8.15
CA VAL A 311 -7.58 23.82 -8.08
C VAL A 311 -6.12 24.29 -8.06
N LEU A 312 -5.27 23.68 -7.23
CA LEU A 312 -3.84 24.01 -7.14
C LEU A 312 -3.09 23.70 -8.44
N SER A 313 -3.44 22.63 -9.13
CA SER A 313 -2.85 22.27 -10.44
C SER A 313 -3.25 23.29 -11.51
N ALA A 314 -4.49 23.76 -11.54
CA ALA A 314 -4.93 24.81 -12.43
C ALA A 314 -4.20 26.13 -12.14
N ALA A 315 -4.04 26.51 -10.85
CA ALA A 315 -3.30 27.70 -10.46
C ALA A 315 -1.82 27.62 -10.86
N LYS A 316 -1.15 26.47 -10.62
CA LYS A 316 0.24 26.24 -11.07
C LYS A 316 0.37 26.29 -12.60
N TYR A 317 -0.60 25.76 -13.34
CA TYR A 317 -0.60 25.82 -14.79
C TYR A 317 -0.70 27.28 -15.29
N LEU A 318 -1.61 28.07 -14.74
CA LEU A 318 -1.79 29.47 -15.07
C LEU A 318 -0.53 30.31 -14.73
N THR A 319 0.10 30.05 -13.56
CA THR A 319 1.36 30.71 -13.17
C THR A 319 2.50 30.35 -14.14
N ARG A 320 2.61 29.09 -14.57
CA ARG A 320 3.60 28.67 -15.58
C ARG A 320 3.36 29.30 -16.96
N MET A 321 2.11 29.44 -17.37
CA MET A 321 1.78 30.16 -18.60
C MET A 321 2.14 31.65 -18.52
N ALA A 322 1.81 32.31 -17.42
CA ALA A 322 2.15 33.72 -17.19
C ALA A 322 3.68 33.96 -17.18
N LEU A 323 4.46 33.05 -16.59
CA LEU A 323 5.93 33.13 -16.60
C LEU A 323 6.57 32.84 -17.96
N ARG A 324 5.89 32.08 -18.83
CA ARG A 324 6.36 31.82 -20.21
C ARG A 324 6.03 32.95 -21.19
N SER A 325 5.04 33.79 -20.88
CA SER A 325 4.64 34.94 -21.68
C SER A 325 5.42 36.22 -21.40
N THR A 326 6.28 36.22 -20.39
CA THR A 326 7.19 37.35 -20.12
C THR A 326 8.40 37.28 -21.08
N PRO A 327 8.60 38.25 -21.99
CA PRO A 327 9.75 38.25 -22.89
C PRO A 327 11.04 38.38 -22.06
N ARG A 328 12.00 37.47 -22.28
CA ARG A 328 13.35 37.61 -21.74
C ARG A 328 13.91 38.93 -22.26
N ARG A 329 14.00 39.96 -21.40
CA ARG A 329 14.84 41.11 -21.69
C ARG A 329 16.28 40.60 -21.82
N ARG A 330 16.85 40.83 -22.98
CA ARG A 330 18.26 40.64 -23.28
C ARG A 330 19.11 41.61 -22.49
#